data_64144cba94ac451c34a12073fe8ebbf4
#
_entry.id   64144cba94ac451c34a12073fe8ebbf4
#
_cell.length_a   1.000
_cell.length_b   1.000
_cell.length_c   1.000
_cell.angle_alpha   90.00
_cell.angle_beta   90.00
_cell.angle_gamma   90.00
#
_symmetry.space_group_name_H-M   'P 1'
#
loop_
_entity.id
_entity.type
_entity.pdbx_description
1 polymer ?
#
loop_
_entity_poly.entity_id
_entity_poly.type
_entity_poly.pdbx_seq_one_letter_code
_entity_poly.pdbx_strand_id
1 'polypeptide(L)'
;MKVEIQVQQSKVPDALIRSLSPEARRDLNAAAAEAVAEFVGAHIRAYAGSKHATATAFGAPPTRHYENGAAAISTSADAEAGAVTIPIPGLSRAYGDVTIRPGPGKKHLTIPAKSGAPEVYGKTVAILRAQGWRFASGRSGTPQEKLLFGRFQDQKESRVMFILKEIVTQRRDPSLMPEQSEIARRAGDAVVRRVLDAVRKARRSA
;
A
#
# COMPACT_ATOMS: atom_id res chain seq x y z
N MET A 1 7.55 -0.63 5.43
CA MET A 1 8.15 0.46 4.64
C MET A 1 7.05 1.45 4.33
N LYS A 2 7.27 2.73 4.58
CA LYS A 2 6.34 3.81 4.23
C LYS A 2 6.81 4.41 2.91
N VAL A 3 5.90 4.80 2.03
CA VAL A 3 6.21 5.61 0.86
C VAL A 3 5.86 7.03 1.23
N GLU A 4 6.84 7.90 1.14
CA GLU A 4 6.69 9.34 1.35
C GLU A 4 6.88 10.04 0.01
N ILE A 5 5.91 10.85 -0.38
CA ILE A 5 5.97 11.66 -1.59
C ILE A 5 6.25 13.08 -1.16
N GLN A 6 7.45 13.56 -1.47
CA GLN A 6 7.77 14.98 -1.33
C GLN A 6 7.30 15.73 -2.58
N VAL A 7 6.39 16.67 -2.38
CA VAL A 7 5.84 17.47 -3.46
C VAL A 7 6.68 18.73 -3.60
N GLN A 8 7.52 18.77 -4.64
CA GLN A 8 8.24 20.00 -5.03
C GLN A 8 7.40 20.80 -6.02
N GLN A 9 7.28 22.09 -5.78
CA GLN A 9 6.45 23.00 -6.58
C GLN A 9 7.18 23.39 -7.87
N SER A 10 6.93 22.70 -8.97
CA SER A 10 7.64 22.91 -10.24
C SER A 10 7.01 23.97 -11.18
N LYS A 11 5.81 24.52 -10.87
CA LYS A 11 5.06 25.40 -11.79
C LYS A 11 5.00 26.88 -11.38
N VAL A 12 5.41 27.22 -10.17
CA VAL A 12 5.47 28.60 -9.71
C VAL A 12 6.92 29.04 -9.68
N PRO A 13 7.28 30.21 -10.21
CA PRO A 13 8.65 30.69 -10.17
C PRO A 13 9.19 30.74 -8.74
N ASP A 14 10.35 30.13 -8.50
CA ASP A 14 10.99 30.06 -7.18
C ASP A 14 11.14 31.42 -6.51
N ALA A 15 11.38 32.48 -7.31
CA ALA A 15 11.44 33.86 -6.83
C ALA A 15 10.14 34.32 -6.17
N LEU A 16 8.99 33.94 -6.75
CA LEU A 16 7.69 34.29 -6.19
C LEU A 16 7.44 33.52 -4.89
N ILE A 17 7.78 32.23 -4.86
CA ILE A 17 7.62 31.39 -3.66
C ILE A 17 8.47 31.95 -2.51
N ARG A 18 9.73 32.36 -2.78
CA ARG A 18 10.63 32.92 -1.76
C ARG A 18 10.16 34.29 -1.22
N SER A 19 9.35 35.02 -1.97
CA SER A 19 8.77 36.29 -1.50
C SER A 19 7.56 36.12 -0.56
N LEU A 20 7.03 34.89 -0.44
CA LEU A 20 5.90 34.60 0.45
C LEU A 20 6.36 34.39 1.89
N SER A 21 5.50 34.73 2.84
CA SER A 21 5.74 34.42 4.25
C SER A 21 5.84 32.90 4.48
N PRO A 22 6.51 32.44 5.54
CA PRO A 22 6.56 31.02 5.90
C PRO A 22 5.16 30.40 6.02
N GLU A 23 4.21 31.11 6.59
CA GLU A 23 2.82 30.68 6.75
C GLU A 23 2.13 30.48 5.39
N ALA A 24 2.31 31.43 4.47
CA ALA A 24 1.76 31.34 3.12
C ALA A 24 2.37 30.16 2.35
N ARG A 25 3.68 29.93 2.48
CA ARG A 25 4.35 28.75 1.88
C ARG A 25 3.82 27.46 2.44
N ARG A 26 3.67 27.36 3.78
CA ARG A 26 3.08 26.20 4.44
C ARG A 26 1.65 25.91 3.95
N ASP A 27 0.84 26.95 3.78
CA ASP A 27 -0.54 26.82 3.28
C ASP A 27 -0.59 26.28 1.85
N LEU A 28 0.33 26.71 0.98
CA LEU A 28 0.44 26.19 -0.38
C LEU A 28 0.92 24.73 -0.40
N ASN A 29 1.92 24.39 0.43
CA ASN A 29 2.42 23.05 0.57
C ASN A 29 1.36 22.08 1.12
N ALA A 30 0.53 22.54 2.08
CA ALA A 30 -0.61 21.78 2.59
C ALA A 30 -1.63 21.49 1.49
N ALA A 31 -2.03 22.53 0.72
CA ALA A 31 -2.98 22.35 -0.38
C ALA A 31 -2.47 21.38 -1.46
N ALA A 32 -1.17 21.44 -1.77
CA ALA A 32 -0.54 20.48 -2.69
C ALA A 32 -0.56 19.04 -2.14
N ALA A 33 -0.18 18.87 -0.87
CA ALA A 33 -0.16 17.54 -0.22
C ALA A 33 -1.57 16.93 -0.12
N GLU A 34 -2.57 17.71 0.25
CA GLU A 34 -3.98 17.27 0.30
C GLU A 34 -4.49 16.81 -1.07
N ALA A 35 -4.24 17.59 -2.13
CA ALA A 35 -4.65 17.21 -3.47
C ALA A 35 -3.96 15.94 -3.99
N VAL A 36 -2.69 15.76 -3.65
CA VAL A 36 -1.94 14.51 -3.96
C VAL A 36 -2.49 13.35 -3.16
N ALA A 37 -2.77 13.52 -1.87
CA ALA A 37 -3.31 12.47 -1.01
C ALA A 37 -4.67 11.98 -1.50
N GLU A 38 -5.56 12.90 -1.89
CA GLU A 38 -6.87 12.59 -2.46
C GLU A 38 -6.71 11.81 -3.78
N PHE A 39 -5.87 12.29 -4.70
CA PHE A 39 -5.65 11.67 -5.99
C PHE A 39 -5.05 10.26 -5.88
N VAL A 40 -3.99 10.10 -5.08
CA VAL A 40 -3.35 8.81 -4.83
C VAL A 40 -4.29 7.85 -4.11
N GLY A 41 -5.02 8.35 -3.12
CA GLY A 41 -6.02 7.56 -2.39
C GLY A 41 -7.14 7.03 -3.30
N ALA A 42 -7.63 7.85 -4.23
CA ALA A 42 -8.61 7.44 -5.22
C ALA A 42 -8.04 6.37 -6.18
N HIS A 43 -6.80 6.55 -6.66
CA HIS A 43 -6.11 5.57 -7.50
C HIS A 43 -5.94 4.22 -6.79
N ILE A 44 -5.48 4.22 -5.54
CA ILE A 44 -5.28 2.98 -4.76
C ILE A 44 -6.62 2.27 -4.52
N ARG A 45 -7.70 2.99 -4.25
CA ARG A 45 -9.05 2.39 -4.12
C ARG A 45 -9.53 1.77 -5.44
N ALA A 46 -9.31 2.44 -6.57
CA ALA A 46 -9.63 1.90 -7.89
C ALA A 46 -8.81 0.66 -8.22
N TYR A 47 -7.50 0.68 -7.91
CA TYR A 47 -6.62 -0.49 -8.03
C TYR A 47 -7.14 -1.66 -7.19
N ALA A 48 -7.53 -1.42 -5.93
CA ALA A 48 -8.08 -2.44 -5.04
C ALA A 48 -9.29 -3.14 -5.66
N GLY A 49 -10.25 -2.39 -6.19
CA GLY A 49 -11.46 -2.92 -6.83
C GLY A 49 -11.18 -3.89 -7.99
N SER A 50 -10.03 -3.77 -8.65
CA SER A 50 -9.63 -4.64 -9.77
C SER A 50 -8.84 -5.90 -9.36
N LYS A 51 -8.40 -6.03 -8.10
CA LYS A 51 -7.39 -7.03 -7.66
C LYS A 51 -7.89 -8.07 -6.66
N HIS A 52 -9.18 -8.32 -6.60
CA HIS A 52 -9.74 -9.35 -5.71
C HIS A 52 -9.68 -10.79 -6.26
N ALA A 53 -9.03 -11.00 -7.41
CA ALA A 53 -8.92 -12.30 -8.05
C ALA A 53 -8.33 -13.39 -7.12
N THR A 54 -7.37 -13.04 -6.25
CA THR A 54 -6.80 -13.98 -5.28
C THR A 54 -7.84 -14.38 -4.23
N ALA A 55 -8.58 -13.43 -3.65
CA ALA A 55 -9.64 -13.73 -2.70
C ALA A 55 -10.72 -14.61 -3.34
N THR A 56 -11.17 -14.27 -4.55
CA THR A 56 -12.12 -15.07 -5.33
C THR A 56 -11.60 -16.48 -5.59
N ALA A 57 -10.34 -16.62 -6.01
CA ALA A 57 -9.72 -17.93 -6.24
C ALA A 57 -9.63 -18.81 -4.98
N PHE A 58 -9.63 -18.17 -3.80
CA PHE A 58 -9.64 -18.85 -2.49
C PHE A 58 -11.04 -19.00 -1.89
N GLY A 59 -12.09 -18.51 -2.57
CA GLY A 59 -13.46 -18.52 -2.02
C GLY A 59 -13.59 -17.74 -0.69
N ALA A 60 -12.79 -16.68 -0.54
CA ALA A 60 -12.66 -15.92 0.70
C ALA A 60 -13.02 -14.44 0.48
N PRO A 61 -13.50 -13.73 1.51
CA PRO A 61 -13.75 -12.31 1.41
C PRO A 61 -12.45 -11.52 1.17
N PRO A 62 -12.50 -10.39 0.44
CA PRO A 62 -11.35 -9.52 0.24
C PRO A 62 -10.80 -9.00 1.57
N THR A 63 -9.48 -8.85 1.67
CA THR A 63 -8.82 -8.36 2.90
C THR A 63 -8.95 -6.85 3.11
N ARG A 64 -9.43 -6.11 2.12
CA ARG A 64 -9.53 -4.64 2.10
C ARG A 64 -8.20 -3.94 2.42
N HIS A 65 -7.08 -4.60 2.13
CA HIS A 65 -5.74 -4.12 2.48
C HIS A 65 -5.43 -2.74 1.87
N TYR A 66 -5.75 -2.57 0.59
CA TYR A 66 -5.50 -1.32 -0.12
C TYR A 66 -6.50 -0.23 0.26
N GLU A 67 -7.77 -0.57 0.42
CA GLU A 67 -8.82 0.37 0.84
C GLU A 67 -8.54 0.94 2.23
N ASN A 68 -8.18 0.07 3.18
CA ASN A 68 -7.80 0.49 4.52
C ASN A 68 -6.54 1.36 4.51
N GLY A 69 -5.56 0.99 3.70
CA GLY A 69 -4.34 1.77 3.51
C GLY A 69 -4.60 3.13 2.87
N ALA A 70 -5.49 3.19 1.88
CA ALA A 70 -5.91 4.45 1.26
C ALA A 70 -6.67 5.37 2.23
N ALA A 71 -7.44 4.79 3.16
CA ALA A 71 -8.12 5.54 4.22
C ALA A 71 -7.16 6.07 5.30
N ALA A 72 -5.99 5.45 5.45
CA ALA A 72 -4.96 5.81 6.43
C ALA A 72 -3.87 6.75 5.84
N ILE A 73 -4.04 7.24 4.61
CA ILE A 73 -3.14 8.26 4.03
C ILE A 73 -3.22 9.52 4.90
N SER A 74 -2.05 10.06 5.23
CA SER A 74 -1.93 11.30 5.99
C SER A 74 -1.04 12.31 5.27
N THR A 75 -1.28 13.59 5.55
CA THR A 75 -0.50 14.70 5.00
C THR A 75 0.19 15.47 6.13
N SER A 76 1.31 16.07 5.79
CA SER A 76 1.97 17.08 6.63
C SER A 76 2.57 18.15 5.73
N ALA A 77 2.73 19.38 6.24
CA ALA A 77 3.35 20.47 5.50
C ALA A 77 4.06 21.44 6.43
N ASP A 78 5.16 21.98 5.97
CA ASP A 78 5.88 23.10 6.55
C ASP A 78 6.16 24.18 5.48
N ALA A 79 7.03 25.14 5.76
CA ALA A 79 7.36 26.20 4.83
C ALA A 79 8.27 25.71 3.67
N GLU A 80 8.91 24.58 3.78
CA GLU A 80 9.85 24.01 2.81
C GLU A 80 9.16 22.99 1.90
N ALA A 81 8.28 22.13 2.43
CA ALA A 81 7.69 21.04 1.69
C ALA A 81 6.30 20.61 2.20
N GLY A 82 5.56 19.96 1.32
CA GLY A 82 4.41 19.11 1.67
C GLY A 82 4.79 17.63 1.56
N ALA A 83 4.29 16.79 2.45
CA ALA A 83 4.52 15.35 2.42
C ALA A 83 3.21 14.56 2.52
N VAL A 84 3.15 13.46 1.78
CA VAL A 84 2.05 12.47 1.83
C VAL A 84 2.61 11.14 2.30
N THR A 85 2.12 10.65 3.43
CA THR A 85 2.51 9.35 3.98
C THR A 85 1.46 8.30 3.63
N ILE A 86 1.89 7.21 2.98
CA ILE A 86 1.03 6.12 2.55
C ILE A 86 1.44 4.85 3.29
N PRO A 87 0.70 4.42 4.33
CA PRO A 87 1.09 3.31 5.20
C PRO A 87 0.67 1.94 4.65
N ILE A 88 0.94 1.67 3.37
CA ILE A 88 0.61 0.39 2.74
C ILE A 88 1.88 -0.46 2.59
N PRO A 89 2.01 -1.57 3.34
CA PRO A 89 3.09 -2.52 3.13
C PRO A 89 3.12 -3.05 1.69
N GLY A 90 4.32 -3.10 1.09
CA GLY A 90 4.49 -3.62 -0.26
C GLY A 90 4.22 -2.61 -1.40
N LEU A 91 3.84 -1.37 -1.10
CA LEU A 91 3.63 -0.32 -2.11
C LEU A 91 4.91 0.00 -2.90
N SER A 92 6.09 -0.26 -2.32
CA SER A 92 7.38 -0.14 -3.01
C SER A 92 7.49 -0.96 -4.30
N ARG A 93 6.64 -1.96 -4.45
CA ARG A 93 6.53 -2.74 -5.69
C ARG A 93 6.10 -1.89 -6.90
N ALA A 94 5.53 -0.72 -6.70
CA ALA A 94 5.27 0.23 -7.77
C ALA A 94 6.56 0.68 -8.49
N TYR A 95 7.67 0.74 -7.75
CA TYR A 95 8.94 1.30 -8.23
C TYR A 95 9.98 0.26 -8.60
N GLY A 96 9.90 -0.95 -8.03
CA GLY A 96 10.86 -2.02 -8.30
C GLY A 96 10.40 -3.37 -7.77
N ASP A 97 11.14 -4.42 -8.12
CA ASP A 97 10.94 -5.74 -7.56
C ASP A 97 11.18 -5.74 -6.06
N VAL A 98 10.31 -6.43 -5.32
CA VAL A 98 10.42 -6.52 -3.86
C VAL A 98 10.69 -7.96 -3.46
N THR A 99 11.80 -8.15 -2.75
CA THR A 99 12.17 -9.44 -2.17
C THR A 99 11.70 -9.51 -0.72
N ILE A 100 10.83 -10.49 -0.43
CA ILE A 100 10.29 -10.76 0.89
C ILE A 100 11.04 -11.94 1.49
N ARG A 101 11.54 -11.77 2.71
CA ARG A 101 12.18 -12.81 3.52
C ARG A 101 11.39 -13.06 4.80
N PRO A 102 11.53 -14.25 5.42
CA PRO A 102 10.95 -14.49 6.73
C PRO A 102 11.45 -13.47 7.76
N GLY A 103 10.57 -13.08 8.68
CA GLY A 103 10.95 -12.22 9.80
C GLY A 103 11.91 -12.91 10.78
N PRO A 104 12.45 -12.17 11.75
CA PRO A 104 13.38 -12.70 12.75
C PRO A 104 12.86 -13.99 13.42
N GLY A 105 13.74 -14.99 13.56
CA GLY A 105 13.40 -16.29 14.16
C GLY A 105 12.57 -17.23 13.30
N LYS A 106 12.17 -16.83 12.08
CA LYS A 106 11.40 -17.66 11.16
C LYS A 106 12.28 -18.15 10.01
N LYS A 107 12.21 -19.44 9.68
CA LYS A 107 12.98 -20.03 8.57
C LYS A 107 12.29 -19.93 7.22
N HIS A 108 10.96 -19.79 7.20
CA HIS A 108 10.17 -19.79 5.96
C HIS A 108 9.03 -18.78 6.02
N LEU A 109 8.66 -18.25 4.86
CA LEU A 109 7.38 -17.61 4.60
C LEU A 109 6.32 -18.69 4.44
N THR A 110 5.13 -18.46 4.96
CA THR A 110 3.97 -19.34 4.79
C THR A 110 3.04 -18.73 3.74
N ILE A 111 3.05 -19.29 2.54
CA ILE A 111 2.20 -18.86 1.44
C ILE A 111 0.95 -19.73 1.44
N PRO A 112 -0.26 -19.16 1.55
CA PRO A 112 -1.50 -19.92 1.49
C PRO A 112 -1.58 -20.77 0.22
N ALA A 113 -1.93 -22.05 0.37
CA ALA A 113 -2.17 -22.95 -0.74
C ALA A 113 -3.66 -22.98 -1.09
N LYS A 114 -4.00 -23.01 -2.39
CA LYS A 114 -5.38 -23.06 -2.85
C LYS A 114 -6.15 -24.26 -2.28
N SER A 115 -5.49 -25.40 -2.12
CA SER A 115 -6.07 -26.61 -1.51
C SER A 115 -6.44 -26.43 -0.03
N GLY A 116 -5.88 -25.43 0.66
CA GLY A 116 -6.24 -25.09 2.03
C GLY A 116 -7.37 -24.05 2.15
N ALA A 117 -7.86 -23.52 1.02
CA ALA A 117 -8.90 -22.50 1.01
C ALA A 117 -10.27 -23.07 1.41
N PRO A 118 -11.16 -22.22 1.98
CA PRO A 118 -10.97 -20.79 2.28
C PRO A 118 -10.24 -20.52 3.60
N GLU A 119 -9.94 -21.53 4.40
CA GLU A 119 -9.53 -21.40 5.80
C GLU A 119 -8.20 -20.67 5.99
N VAL A 120 -7.28 -20.78 5.02
CA VAL A 120 -5.94 -20.19 5.12
C VAL A 120 -5.85 -18.73 4.71
N TYR A 121 -6.83 -18.22 3.94
CA TYR A 121 -6.75 -16.88 3.40
C TYR A 121 -6.85 -15.83 4.51
N GLY A 122 -5.87 -14.93 4.56
CA GLY A 122 -5.79 -13.87 5.58
C GLY A 122 -5.45 -14.36 6.99
N LYS A 123 -5.17 -15.67 7.19
CA LYS A 123 -4.86 -16.24 8.50
C LYS A 123 -3.41 -16.73 8.59
N THR A 124 -2.85 -16.61 9.78
CA THR A 124 -1.54 -17.20 10.10
C THR A 124 -1.69 -18.62 10.65
N VAL A 125 -0.59 -19.37 10.62
CA VAL A 125 -0.55 -20.70 11.25
C VAL A 125 -0.91 -20.65 12.74
N ALA A 126 -0.53 -19.59 13.44
CA ALA A 126 -0.86 -19.40 14.86
C ALA A 126 -2.37 -19.26 15.08
N ILE A 127 -3.05 -18.45 14.27
CA ILE A 127 -4.51 -18.28 14.32
C ILE A 127 -5.21 -19.60 14.05
N LEU A 128 -4.78 -20.33 13.03
CA LEU A 128 -5.39 -21.62 12.70
C LEU A 128 -5.16 -22.68 13.79
N ARG A 129 -3.98 -22.69 14.44
CA ARG A 129 -3.74 -23.57 15.61
C ARG A 129 -4.69 -23.26 16.76
N ALA A 130 -4.92 -21.97 17.06
CA ALA A 130 -5.87 -21.56 18.07
C ALA A 130 -7.32 -21.96 17.72
N GLN A 131 -7.63 -22.13 16.42
CA GLN A 131 -8.91 -22.63 15.91
C GLN A 131 -9.01 -24.18 15.90
N GLY A 132 -8.03 -24.93 16.39
CA GLY A 132 -8.05 -26.37 16.47
C GLY A 132 -7.32 -27.11 15.33
N TRP A 133 -6.65 -26.40 14.42
CA TRP A 133 -5.87 -27.02 13.37
C TRP A 133 -4.53 -27.57 13.88
N ARG A 134 -4.19 -28.77 13.47
CA ARG A 134 -2.88 -29.40 13.70
C ARG A 134 -2.07 -29.37 12.40
N PHE A 135 -0.78 -29.07 12.49
CA PHE A 135 0.10 -28.92 11.34
C PHE A 135 1.29 -29.85 11.39
N ALA A 136 1.63 -30.44 10.24
CA ALA A 136 2.85 -31.21 10.02
C ALA A 136 3.55 -30.68 8.76
N SER A 137 4.88 -30.58 8.81
CA SER A 137 5.68 -30.25 7.62
C SER A 137 5.95 -31.51 6.82
N GLY A 138 5.88 -31.40 5.51
CA GLY A 138 6.21 -32.46 4.57
C GLY A 138 6.86 -31.89 3.30
N ARG A 139 7.28 -32.78 2.41
CA ARG A 139 7.78 -32.42 1.08
C ARG A 139 6.71 -32.74 0.05
N SER A 140 6.62 -31.95 -1.01
CA SER A 140 5.91 -32.36 -2.22
C SER A 140 6.76 -33.38 -2.98
N GLY A 141 6.19 -34.01 -4.01
CA GLY A 141 6.95 -34.89 -4.89
C GLY A 141 8.14 -34.24 -5.60
N THR A 142 8.27 -32.90 -5.53
CA THR A 142 9.43 -32.14 -6.00
C THR A 142 10.36 -31.83 -4.82
N PRO A 143 11.67 -32.10 -4.91
CA PRO A 143 12.64 -31.98 -3.81
C PRO A 143 12.74 -30.57 -3.20
N GLN A 144 12.27 -29.55 -3.93
CA GLN A 144 12.47 -28.12 -3.60
C GLN A 144 11.29 -27.48 -2.89
N GLU A 145 10.12 -28.11 -2.83
CA GLU A 145 8.95 -27.52 -2.19
C GLU A 145 8.65 -28.15 -0.82
N LYS A 146 8.85 -27.37 0.22
CA LYS A 146 8.39 -27.70 1.57
C LYS A 146 6.93 -27.26 1.71
N LEU A 147 6.09 -28.17 2.18
CA LEU A 147 4.66 -27.96 2.37
C LEU A 147 4.30 -28.04 3.84
N LEU A 148 3.28 -27.31 4.23
CA LEU A 148 2.67 -27.40 5.55
C LEU A 148 1.26 -27.98 5.38
N PHE A 149 1.09 -29.20 5.84
CA PHE A 149 -0.18 -29.90 5.86
C PHE A 149 -0.94 -29.53 7.12
N GLY A 150 -2.24 -29.32 6.99
CA GLY A 150 -3.13 -29.08 8.12
C GLY A 150 -4.23 -30.13 8.18
N ARG A 151 -4.60 -30.49 9.42
CA ARG A 151 -5.72 -31.35 9.76
C ARG A 151 -6.52 -30.68 10.86
N PHE A 152 -7.84 -30.62 10.69
CA PHE A 152 -8.73 -30.04 11.69
C PHE A 152 -9.18 -31.11 12.68
N GLN A 153 -8.93 -30.90 13.97
CA GLN A 153 -9.36 -31.77 15.07
C GLN A 153 -9.18 -33.27 14.75
N ASP A 154 -10.28 -34.02 14.73
CA ASP A 154 -10.29 -35.49 14.54
C ASP A 154 -10.49 -35.93 13.09
N GLN A 155 -10.42 -35.01 12.12
CA GLN A 155 -10.47 -35.38 10.71
C GLN A 155 -9.28 -36.30 10.37
N LYS A 156 -9.56 -37.40 9.65
CA LYS A 156 -8.51 -38.36 9.24
C LYS A 156 -7.62 -37.79 8.13
N GLU A 157 -8.19 -36.94 7.26
CA GLU A 157 -7.49 -36.42 6.10
C GLU A 157 -6.73 -35.11 6.43
N SER A 158 -5.52 -35.03 5.91
CA SER A 158 -4.74 -33.81 5.92
C SER A 158 -4.67 -33.23 4.51
N ARG A 159 -4.65 -31.89 4.41
CA ARG A 159 -4.51 -31.19 3.13
C ARG A 159 -3.39 -30.18 3.18
N VAL A 160 -2.86 -29.82 2.02
CA VAL A 160 -1.85 -28.76 1.93
C VAL A 160 -2.50 -27.42 2.26
N MET A 161 -2.05 -26.82 3.36
CA MET A 161 -2.54 -25.51 3.81
C MET A 161 -1.63 -24.36 3.36
N PHE A 162 -0.31 -24.58 3.41
CA PHE A 162 0.66 -23.56 3.03
C PHE A 162 1.83 -24.16 2.26
N ILE A 163 2.39 -23.37 1.36
CA ILE A 163 3.68 -23.59 0.73
C ILE A 163 4.71 -22.81 1.53
N LEU A 164 5.82 -23.45 1.87
CA LEU A 164 6.91 -22.85 2.64
C LEU A 164 8.01 -22.38 1.69
N LYS A 165 8.28 -21.08 1.67
CA LYS A 165 9.35 -20.48 0.84
C LYS A 165 10.36 -19.75 1.72
N GLU A 166 11.64 -19.88 1.42
CA GLU A 166 12.72 -19.14 2.09
C GLU A 166 12.78 -17.68 1.61
N ILE A 167 12.33 -17.46 0.39
CA ILE A 167 12.34 -16.15 -0.25
C ILE A 167 11.20 -16.08 -1.28
N VAL A 168 10.59 -14.91 -1.40
CA VAL A 168 9.61 -14.61 -2.44
C VAL A 168 9.96 -13.28 -3.08
N THR A 169 10.11 -13.26 -4.39
CA THR A 169 10.26 -12.02 -5.16
C THR A 169 8.93 -11.67 -5.81
N GLN A 170 8.39 -10.52 -5.46
CA GLN A 170 7.25 -9.93 -6.14
C GLN A 170 7.76 -8.98 -7.21
N ARG A 171 7.34 -9.19 -8.44
CA ARG A 171 7.70 -8.32 -9.57
C ARG A 171 7.10 -6.93 -9.40
N ARG A 172 7.79 -5.96 -9.98
CA ARG A 172 7.30 -4.60 -10.10
C ARG A 172 5.89 -4.56 -10.67
N ASP A 173 5.05 -3.73 -10.07
CA ASP A 173 3.69 -3.43 -10.56
C ASP A 173 3.49 -1.91 -10.59
N PRO A 174 3.79 -1.26 -11.72
CA PRO A 174 3.69 0.19 -11.82
C PRO A 174 2.25 0.69 -11.69
N SER A 175 1.26 -0.17 -11.91
CA SER A 175 -0.16 0.22 -11.77
C SER A 175 -0.61 0.47 -10.32
N LEU A 176 0.24 0.14 -9.32
CA LEU A 176 -0.02 0.42 -7.90
C LEU A 176 -0.04 1.92 -7.57
N MET A 177 0.67 2.72 -8.33
CA MET A 177 0.76 4.17 -8.11
C MET A 177 0.44 4.91 -9.41
N PRO A 178 -0.14 6.12 -9.33
CA PRO A 178 -0.28 6.96 -10.50
C PRO A 178 1.07 7.37 -11.09
N GLU A 179 1.08 7.77 -12.34
CA GLU A 179 2.26 8.34 -12.99
C GLU A 179 2.76 9.58 -12.25
N GLN A 180 4.08 9.68 -12.08
CA GLN A 180 4.69 10.78 -11.34
C GLN A 180 4.36 12.15 -11.93
N SER A 181 4.25 12.24 -13.25
CA SER A 181 3.82 13.44 -13.96
C SER A 181 2.41 13.89 -13.58
N GLU A 182 1.49 12.95 -13.38
CA GLU A 182 0.13 13.27 -12.94
C GLU A 182 0.08 13.73 -11.48
N ILE A 183 0.87 13.10 -10.61
CA ILE A 183 1.02 13.53 -9.22
C ILE A 183 1.53 14.98 -9.17
N ALA A 184 2.60 15.28 -9.93
CA ALA A 184 3.17 16.62 -10.01
C ALA A 184 2.17 17.64 -10.56
N ARG A 185 1.42 17.27 -11.59
CA ARG A 185 0.35 18.13 -12.16
C ARG A 185 -0.73 18.44 -11.12
N ARG A 186 -1.23 17.44 -10.39
CA ARG A 186 -2.25 17.63 -9.35
C ARG A 186 -1.78 18.56 -8.24
N ALA A 187 -0.55 18.40 -7.80
CA ALA A 187 0.07 19.29 -6.83
C ALA A 187 0.13 20.73 -7.33
N GLY A 188 0.65 20.94 -8.55
CA GLY A 188 0.75 22.27 -9.17
C GLY A 188 -0.60 22.95 -9.38
N ASP A 189 -1.61 22.21 -9.84
CA ASP A 189 -2.96 22.74 -10.05
C ASP A 189 -3.62 23.16 -8.71
N ALA A 190 -3.34 22.46 -7.62
CA ALA A 190 -3.82 22.82 -6.29
C ALA A 190 -3.18 24.12 -5.78
N VAL A 191 -1.87 24.28 -5.95
CA VAL A 191 -1.15 25.50 -5.61
C VAL A 191 -1.68 26.69 -6.40
N VAL A 192 -1.84 26.57 -7.72
CA VAL A 192 -2.38 27.64 -8.57
C VAL A 192 -3.79 28.05 -8.10
N ARG A 193 -4.67 27.10 -7.84
CA ARG A 193 -6.01 27.40 -7.32
C ARG A 193 -5.95 28.17 -6.01
N ARG A 194 -5.10 27.71 -5.07
CA ARG A 194 -4.96 28.35 -3.76
C ARG A 194 -4.49 29.80 -3.87
N VAL A 195 -3.52 30.09 -4.75
CA VAL A 195 -3.04 31.43 -5.04
C VAL A 195 -4.15 32.30 -5.63
N LEU A 196 -4.90 31.81 -6.62
CA LEU A 196 -6.00 32.55 -7.25
C LEU A 196 -7.11 32.87 -6.24
N ASP A 197 -7.43 31.96 -5.34
CA ASP A 197 -8.44 32.18 -4.31
C ASP A 197 -7.97 33.25 -3.28
N ALA A 198 -6.69 33.25 -2.91
CA ALA A 198 -6.11 34.28 -2.05
C ALA A 198 -6.18 35.66 -2.70
N VAL A 199 -5.84 35.77 -3.99
CA VAL A 199 -5.93 37.03 -4.75
C VAL A 199 -7.38 37.53 -4.84
N ARG A 200 -8.33 36.62 -5.13
CA ARG A 200 -9.77 36.99 -5.19
C ARG A 200 -10.27 37.48 -3.86
N LYS A 201 -9.88 36.84 -2.76
CA LYS A 201 -10.26 37.28 -1.40
C LYS A 201 -9.70 38.64 -1.08
N ALA A 202 -8.43 38.90 -1.36
CA ALA A 202 -7.80 40.19 -1.14
C ALA A 202 -8.52 41.34 -1.91
N ARG A 203 -8.90 41.10 -3.18
CA ARG A 203 -9.63 42.06 -4.00
C ARG A 203 -11.05 42.38 -3.49
N ARG A 204 -11.68 41.47 -2.75
CA ARG A 204 -13.03 41.70 -2.18
C ARG A 204 -12.98 42.44 -0.84
N SER A 205 -11.82 42.49 -0.21
CA SER A 205 -11.61 43.14 1.09
C SER A 205 -11.00 44.55 0.96
N ALA A 206 -10.61 44.95 -0.25
CA ALA A 206 -10.13 46.28 -0.60
C ALA A 206 -11.23 47.12 -1.23
#